data_411b8a7f6e3b1c2888d139fa65c844af
#
_entry.id   411b8a7f6e3b1c2888d139fa65c844af
#
_cell.length_a   1.000
_cell.length_b   1.000
_cell.length_c   1.000
_cell.angle_alpha   90.00
_cell.angle_beta   90.00
_cell.angle_gamma   90.00
#
_symmetry.space_group_name_H-M   'P 1'
#
loop_
_entity.id
_entity.type
_entity.pdbx_description
1 polymer ?
#
loop_
_entity_poly.entity_id
_entity_poly.type
_entity_poly.pdbx_seq_one_letter_code
_entity_poly.pdbx_strand_id
1 'polypeptide(L)'
;MAVYETRFKLNTGAEIPALGLGTWQSKLGEVERAVSHAISVGYRHIDTAYCYQNETEVGNGIKEALQSGKVKREDLFVTTKLWCTYHTRVEEALDKSLKNLGLDYVDLYLMHWPLAMNPEGNHELFPKHPDGSRDIVHSHSHITTWKSMEKLLATGKTKAIGVSNYSKKYLEQLLPEVTVVPAVNQIENHPSLPQQEIVDFCKEKGIHITAYSPLGSTGSPLFTAEPIVAVAKKRGVSPASVLLSWHIARGSSVLAKSVTPSRIEENRTSLIKIDDEDMATIAKYTNELAEKNAFQRFVYPPFGVDFGFPDKS
;
A
#
# COMPACT_ATOMS: atom_id res chain seq x y z
N MET A 1 21.31 3.92 13.31
CA MET A 1 20.64 3.49 12.08
C MET A 1 19.82 4.68 11.57
N ALA A 2 19.97 5.02 10.31
CA ALA A 2 19.18 6.10 9.70
C ALA A 2 17.70 5.67 9.59
N VAL A 3 16.75 6.64 9.68
CA VAL A 3 15.32 6.33 9.66
C VAL A 3 14.90 5.58 8.39
N TYR A 4 15.50 5.91 7.26
CA TYR A 4 15.23 5.25 5.97
C TYR A 4 15.73 3.80 5.88
N GLU A 5 16.52 3.33 6.84
CA GLU A 5 16.98 1.92 6.94
C GLU A 5 16.07 1.07 7.83
N THR A 6 15.04 1.68 8.43
CA THR A 6 14.10 0.99 9.29
C THR A 6 13.39 -0.13 8.51
N ARG A 7 13.28 -1.30 9.16
CA ARG A 7 12.52 -2.45 8.68
C ARG A 7 11.58 -2.92 9.79
N PHE A 8 10.45 -3.46 9.40
CA PHE A 8 9.49 -4.05 10.33
C PHE A 8 9.40 -5.55 10.10
N LYS A 9 9.32 -6.32 11.17
CA LYS A 9 9.16 -7.76 11.10
C LYS A 9 7.69 -8.11 10.89
N LEU A 10 7.40 -8.87 9.84
CA LEU A 10 6.08 -9.42 9.57
C LEU A 10 5.83 -10.69 10.40
N ASN A 11 4.57 -11.12 10.51
CA ASN A 11 4.18 -12.37 11.16
C ASN A 11 4.75 -13.63 10.48
N THR A 12 5.19 -13.52 9.23
CA THR A 12 5.90 -14.56 8.49
C THR A 12 7.37 -14.70 8.89
N GLY A 13 7.90 -13.75 9.68
CA GLY A 13 9.32 -13.64 10.00
C GLY A 13 10.14 -12.83 8.99
N ALA A 14 9.60 -12.54 7.81
CA ALA A 14 10.25 -11.66 6.83
C ALA A 14 10.28 -10.19 7.32
N GLU A 15 11.18 -9.40 6.75
CA GLU A 15 11.30 -7.98 7.06
C GLU A 15 10.86 -7.13 5.88
N ILE A 16 9.92 -6.19 6.13
CA ILE A 16 9.47 -5.20 5.16
C ILE A 16 10.18 -3.85 5.41
N PRO A 17 10.82 -3.23 4.39
CA PRO A 17 11.36 -1.88 4.54
C PRO A 17 10.26 -0.85 4.85
N ALA A 18 10.53 0.05 5.78
CA ALA A 18 9.57 1.05 6.23
C ALA A 18 9.15 2.03 5.14
N LEU A 19 10.08 2.40 4.25
CA LEU A 19 9.81 3.27 3.11
C LEU A 19 9.77 2.46 1.82
N GLY A 20 8.68 2.59 1.05
CA GLY A 20 8.53 2.03 -0.28
C GLY A 20 8.19 3.08 -1.34
N LEU A 21 8.51 2.76 -2.60
CA LEU A 21 8.05 3.52 -3.76
C LEU A 21 6.72 2.95 -4.24
N GLY A 22 5.66 3.79 -4.25
CA GLY A 22 4.39 3.48 -4.89
C GLY A 22 4.41 3.83 -6.37
N THR A 23 3.72 3.05 -7.20
CA THR A 23 3.71 3.21 -8.66
C THR A 23 2.34 3.56 -9.24
N TRP A 24 1.30 3.73 -8.39
CA TRP A 24 -0.04 4.08 -8.84
C TRP A 24 -0.06 5.43 -9.58
N GLN A 25 -0.80 5.49 -10.70
CA GLN A 25 -0.90 6.67 -11.57
C GLN A 25 0.45 7.19 -12.12
N SER A 26 1.48 6.38 -12.12
CA SER A 26 2.70 6.70 -12.86
C SER A 26 2.51 6.35 -14.32
N LYS A 27 2.80 7.30 -15.21
CA LYS A 27 2.62 7.10 -16.66
C LYS A 27 3.65 6.13 -17.22
N LEU A 28 3.29 5.48 -18.31
CA LEU A 28 4.21 4.67 -19.11
C LEU A 28 5.44 5.50 -19.52
N GLY A 29 6.63 4.89 -19.47
CA GLY A 29 7.91 5.55 -19.73
C GLY A 29 8.45 6.42 -18.58
N GLU A 30 7.62 6.79 -17.58
CA GLU A 30 8.08 7.51 -16.38
C GLU A 30 8.36 6.55 -15.23
N VAL A 31 7.50 5.52 -15.07
CA VAL A 31 7.58 4.60 -13.92
C VAL A 31 8.83 3.72 -13.98
N GLU A 32 9.26 3.27 -15.15
CA GLU A 32 10.49 2.51 -15.33
C GLU A 32 11.70 3.26 -14.80
N ARG A 33 11.88 4.52 -15.25
CA ARG A 33 12.96 5.40 -14.78
C ARG A 33 12.86 5.70 -13.27
N ALA A 34 11.63 5.92 -12.77
CA ALA A 34 11.42 6.19 -11.35
C ALA A 34 11.80 5.00 -10.47
N VAL A 35 11.45 3.77 -10.89
CA VAL A 35 11.79 2.54 -10.17
C VAL A 35 13.31 2.29 -10.20
N SER A 36 13.94 2.36 -11.38
CA SER A 36 15.40 2.20 -11.51
C SER A 36 16.14 3.23 -10.65
N HIS A 37 15.74 4.50 -10.72
CA HIS A 37 16.32 5.57 -9.92
C HIS A 37 16.12 5.34 -8.41
N ALA A 38 14.90 5.01 -7.97
CA ALA A 38 14.64 4.74 -6.56
C ALA A 38 15.51 3.62 -6.00
N ILE A 39 15.66 2.52 -6.72
CA ILE A 39 16.54 1.42 -6.29
C ILE A 39 18.00 1.89 -6.26
N SER A 40 18.45 2.67 -7.24
CA SER A 40 19.82 3.18 -7.31
C SER A 40 20.19 4.10 -6.13
N VAL A 41 19.23 4.89 -5.63
CA VAL A 41 19.39 5.76 -4.46
C VAL A 41 19.06 5.09 -3.13
N GLY A 42 18.76 3.78 -3.14
CA GLY A 42 18.68 2.96 -1.93
C GLY A 42 17.29 2.55 -1.48
N TYR A 43 16.23 2.76 -2.26
CA TYR A 43 14.95 2.09 -1.99
C TYR A 43 15.09 0.57 -2.13
N ARG A 44 14.40 -0.15 -1.26
CA ARG A 44 14.38 -1.62 -1.26
C ARG A 44 12.96 -2.19 -1.20
N HIS A 45 11.94 -1.34 -1.25
CA HIS A 45 10.53 -1.73 -1.29
C HIS A 45 9.85 -1.03 -2.47
N ILE A 46 9.30 -1.84 -3.39
CA ILE A 46 8.56 -1.38 -4.57
C ILE A 46 7.15 -1.94 -4.48
N ASP A 47 6.16 -1.06 -4.56
CA ASP A 47 4.73 -1.42 -4.53
C ASP A 47 4.07 -1.11 -5.86
N THR A 48 3.46 -2.12 -6.45
CA THR A 48 2.67 -2.03 -7.67
C THR A 48 1.37 -2.83 -7.56
N ALA A 49 0.59 -2.93 -8.64
CA ALA A 49 -0.59 -3.76 -8.75
C ALA A 49 -0.93 -4.03 -10.21
N TYR A 50 -1.57 -5.18 -10.47
CA TYR A 50 -2.06 -5.52 -11.80
C TYR A 50 -2.96 -4.43 -12.40
N CYS A 51 -3.89 -3.88 -11.62
CA CYS A 51 -4.81 -2.86 -12.10
C CYS A 51 -4.17 -1.50 -12.42
N TYR A 52 -2.90 -1.28 -12.06
CA TYR A 52 -2.19 -0.04 -12.43
C TYR A 52 -1.74 -0.06 -13.89
N GLN A 53 -1.75 -1.22 -14.54
CA GLN A 53 -1.41 -1.44 -15.94
C GLN A 53 0.02 -0.98 -16.31
N ASN A 54 0.92 -0.97 -15.34
CA ASN A 54 2.32 -0.55 -15.51
C ASN A 54 3.34 -1.54 -14.92
N GLU A 55 2.91 -2.78 -14.60
CA GLU A 55 3.82 -3.79 -14.04
C GLU A 55 5.01 -4.10 -14.93
N THR A 56 4.84 -4.06 -16.27
CA THR A 56 5.93 -4.32 -17.22
C THR A 56 7.04 -3.28 -17.09
N GLU A 57 6.71 -2.01 -17.00
CA GLU A 57 7.70 -0.94 -16.82
C GLU A 57 8.30 -0.97 -15.41
N VAL A 58 7.53 -1.33 -14.40
CA VAL A 58 8.06 -1.58 -13.04
C VAL A 58 9.10 -2.70 -13.09
N GLY A 59 8.78 -3.80 -13.78
CA GLY A 59 9.70 -4.92 -14.00
C GLY A 59 10.97 -4.52 -14.76
N ASN A 60 10.84 -3.71 -15.81
CA ASN A 60 11.99 -3.17 -16.55
C ASN A 60 12.91 -2.34 -15.64
N GLY A 61 12.34 -1.44 -14.83
CA GLY A 61 13.11 -0.63 -13.89
C GLY A 61 13.82 -1.47 -12.82
N ILE A 62 13.18 -2.54 -12.32
CA ILE A 62 13.81 -3.50 -11.42
C ILE A 62 14.96 -4.22 -12.14
N LYS A 63 14.71 -4.72 -13.35
CA LYS A 63 15.72 -5.44 -14.14
C LYS A 63 16.95 -4.57 -14.42
N GLU A 64 16.76 -3.31 -14.81
CA GLU A 64 17.86 -2.35 -15.00
C GLU A 64 18.68 -2.17 -13.73
N ALA A 65 18.02 -2.00 -12.59
CA ALA A 65 18.71 -1.87 -11.30
C ALA A 65 19.51 -3.15 -10.93
N LEU A 66 18.95 -4.33 -11.16
CA LEU A 66 19.64 -5.61 -10.91
C LEU A 66 20.85 -5.81 -11.84
N GLN A 67 20.75 -5.39 -13.10
CA GLN A 67 21.86 -5.46 -14.07
C GLN A 67 23.04 -4.57 -13.68
N SER A 68 22.85 -3.55 -12.85
CA SER A 68 23.94 -2.74 -12.31
C SER A 68 24.89 -3.54 -11.41
N GLY A 69 24.49 -4.70 -10.92
CA GLY A 69 25.25 -5.55 -9.99
C GLY A 69 25.36 -5.02 -8.56
N LYS A 70 24.77 -3.84 -8.28
CA LYS A 70 24.81 -3.22 -6.94
C LYS A 70 23.73 -3.73 -5.99
N VAL A 71 22.69 -4.34 -6.54
CA VAL A 71 21.52 -4.85 -5.82
C VAL A 71 21.16 -6.21 -6.36
N LYS A 72 20.80 -7.14 -5.50
CA LYS A 72 20.29 -8.46 -5.87
C LYS A 72 18.77 -8.52 -5.69
N ARG A 73 18.11 -9.52 -6.31
CA ARG A 73 16.66 -9.70 -6.17
C ARG A 73 16.23 -9.90 -4.71
N GLU A 74 17.02 -10.62 -3.94
CA GLU A 74 16.78 -10.88 -2.52
C GLU A 74 16.89 -9.63 -1.61
N ASP A 75 17.53 -8.57 -2.08
CA ASP A 75 17.61 -7.29 -1.38
C ASP A 75 16.33 -6.47 -1.52
N LEU A 76 15.50 -6.79 -2.53
CA LEU A 76 14.28 -6.07 -2.85
C LEU A 76 13.05 -6.75 -2.23
N PHE A 77 12.16 -5.94 -1.70
CA PHE A 77 10.82 -6.31 -1.29
C PHE A 77 9.82 -5.80 -2.33
N VAL A 78 9.24 -6.69 -3.12
CA VAL A 78 8.32 -6.34 -4.21
C VAL A 78 6.90 -6.79 -3.84
N THR A 79 5.96 -5.85 -3.89
CA THR A 79 4.54 -6.08 -3.63
C THR A 79 3.75 -5.90 -4.91
N THR A 80 2.85 -6.84 -5.22
CA THR A 80 1.78 -6.65 -6.21
C THR A 80 0.44 -7.13 -5.65
N LYS A 81 -0.67 -6.96 -6.42
CA LYS A 81 -2.01 -7.12 -5.88
C LYS A 81 -2.94 -7.85 -6.85
N LEU A 82 -3.73 -8.76 -6.29
CA LEU A 82 -4.84 -9.45 -6.95
C LEU A 82 -5.97 -8.46 -7.26
N TRP A 83 -6.32 -8.30 -8.52
CA TRP A 83 -7.43 -7.44 -8.90
C TRP A 83 -8.80 -8.14 -8.79
N CYS A 84 -9.86 -7.35 -8.67
CA CYS A 84 -11.22 -7.80 -8.38
C CYS A 84 -11.80 -8.79 -9.41
N THR A 85 -11.42 -8.71 -10.68
CA THR A 85 -11.86 -9.62 -11.74
C THR A 85 -11.18 -10.99 -11.72
N TYR A 86 -10.18 -11.17 -10.84
CA TYR A 86 -9.42 -12.41 -10.72
C TYR A 86 -9.65 -13.17 -9.42
N HIS A 87 -10.62 -12.81 -8.61
CA HIS A 87 -10.89 -13.47 -7.33
C HIS A 87 -11.19 -14.96 -7.44
N THR A 88 -11.68 -15.42 -8.58
CA THR A 88 -11.93 -16.85 -8.89
C THR A 88 -10.74 -17.55 -9.54
N ARG A 89 -9.67 -16.81 -9.93
CA ARG A 89 -8.52 -17.28 -10.71
C ARG A 89 -7.21 -16.72 -10.12
N VAL A 90 -7.03 -16.91 -8.83
CA VAL A 90 -5.97 -16.23 -8.04
C VAL A 90 -4.56 -16.58 -8.53
N GLU A 91 -4.28 -17.85 -8.83
CA GLU A 91 -2.95 -18.27 -9.32
C GLU A 91 -2.67 -17.73 -10.72
N GLU A 92 -3.65 -17.78 -11.63
CA GLU A 92 -3.53 -17.16 -12.96
C GLU A 92 -3.18 -15.68 -12.88
N ALA A 93 -3.81 -14.95 -11.97
CA ALA A 93 -3.53 -13.53 -11.77
C ALA A 93 -2.09 -13.28 -11.29
N LEU A 94 -1.60 -14.09 -10.35
CA LEU A 94 -0.22 -14.00 -9.89
C LEU A 94 0.76 -14.32 -11.02
N ASP A 95 0.49 -15.35 -11.82
CA ASP A 95 1.32 -15.71 -12.97
C ASP A 95 1.39 -14.58 -14.00
N LYS A 96 0.28 -13.89 -14.27
CA LYS A 96 0.26 -12.70 -15.14
C LYS A 96 1.12 -11.58 -14.56
N SER A 97 0.96 -11.26 -13.27
CA SER A 97 1.78 -10.24 -12.61
C SER A 97 3.27 -10.60 -12.65
N LEU A 98 3.64 -11.84 -12.35
CA LEU A 98 5.04 -12.29 -12.41
C LEU A 98 5.61 -12.18 -13.83
N LYS A 99 4.83 -12.56 -14.84
CA LYS A 99 5.21 -12.40 -16.25
C LYS A 99 5.42 -10.93 -16.61
N ASN A 100 4.51 -10.06 -16.21
CA ASN A 100 4.60 -8.62 -16.48
C ASN A 100 5.85 -8.02 -15.80
N LEU A 101 6.09 -8.38 -14.54
CA LEU A 101 7.24 -7.93 -13.76
C LEU A 101 8.57 -8.56 -14.21
N GLY A 102 8.53 -9.67 -14.94
CA GLY A 102 9.73 -10.45 -15.29
C GLY A 102 10.43 -11.03 -14.05
N LEU A 103 9.66 -11.45 -13.06
CA LEU A 103 10.14 -11.99 -11.79
C LEU A 103 9.63 -13.42 -11.56
N ASP A 104 10.42 -14.23 -10.86
CA ASP A 104 10.04 -15.61 -10.47
C ASP A 104 9.12 -15.61 -9.23
N TYR A 105 9.22 -14.60 -8.38
CA TYR A 105 8.41 -14.43 -7.17
C TYR A 105 8.23 -12.97 -6.79
N VAL A 106 7.18 -12.70 -6.01
CA VAL A 106 7.01 -11.45 -5.25
C VAL A 106 7.17 -11.70 -3.75
N ASP A 107 7.54 -10.68 -2.99
CA ASP A 107 7.71 -10.80 -1.54
C ASP A 107 6.37 -10.72 -0.82
N LEU A 108 5.40 -9.99 -1.39
CA LEU A 108 4.06 -9.83 -0.85
C LEU A 108 3.02 -9.77 -1.98
N TYR A 109 1.98 -10.60 -1.86
CA TYR A 109 0.81 -10.56 -2.74
C TYR A 109 -0.44 -10.18 -1.95
N LEU A 110 -1.10 -9.09 -2.33
CA LEU A 110 -2.25 -8.53 -1.60
C LEU A 110 -3.55 -8.76 -2.35
N MET A 111 -4.62 -9.13 -1.66
CA MET A 111 -5.98 -8.94 -2.17
C MET A 111 -6.27 -7.43 -2.20
N HIS A 112 -6.46 -6.85 -3.40
CA HIS A 112 -6.50 -5.39 -3.57
C HIS A 112 -7.73 -4.74 -2.95
N TRP A 113 -8.90 -5.37 -3.11
CA TRP A 113 -10.18 -5.02 -2.50
C TRP A 113 -10.95 -6.30 -2.14
N PRO A 114 -11.75 -6.30 -1.06
CA PRO A 114 -12.49 -7.50 -0.63
C PRO A 114 -13.77 -7.75 -1.44
N LEU A 115 -13.66 -7.71 -2.76
CA LEU A 115 -14.82 -7.80 -3.63
C LEU A 115 -14.46 -8.48 -4.96
N ALA A 116 -15.31 -9.39 -5.45
CA ALA A 116 -15.16 -10.01 -6.77
C ALA A 116 -15.99 -9.27 -7.82
N MET A 117 -15.39 -8.98 -8.99
CA MET A 117 -16.08 -8.47 -10.18
C MET A 117 -16.16 -9.58 -11.23
N ASN A 118 -17.17 -9.49 -12.13
CA ASN A 118 -17.39 -10.46 -13.19
C ASN A 118 -16.19 -10.57 -14.13
N PRO A 119 -15.50 -11.74 -14.18
CA PRO A 119 -14.34 -11.92 -15.03
C PRO A 119 -14.66 -11.94 -16.53
N GLU A 120 -15.93 -12.23 -16.89
CA GLU A 120 -16.43 -12.29 -18.27
C GLU A 120 -17.21 -11.02 -18.66
N GLY A 121 -17.10 -9.97 -17.84
CA GLY A 121 -17.79 -8.70 -18.08
C GLY A 121 -17.20 -7.90 -19.24
N ASN A 122 -17.83 -6.77 -19.55
CA ASN A 122 -17.51 -5.93 -20.71
C ASN A 122 -16.18 -5.13 -20.59
N HIS A 123 -15.44 -5.27 -19.51
CA HIS A 123 -14.14 -4.63 -19.31
C HIS A 123 -13.26 -5.46 -18.38
N GLU A 124 -12.01 -5.67 -18.75
CA GLU A 124 -11.05 -6.51 -18.02
C GLU A 124 -10.89 -6.10 -16.54
N LEU A 125 -10.82 -4.81 -16.24
CA LEU A 125 -10.57 -4.30 -14.89
C LEU A 125 -11.83 -3.77 -14.21
N PHE A 126 -12.75 -3.18 -14.95
CA PHE A 126 -13.86 -2.41 -14.41
C PHE A 126 -15.19 -2.73 -15.11
N PRO A 127 -15.62 -4.00 -15.11
CA PRO A 127 -16.85 -4.40 -15.78
C PRO A 127 -18.05 -3.67 -15.17
N LYS A 128 -19.05 -3.36 -16.04
CA LYS A 128 -20.25 -2.62 -15.68
C LYS A 128 -21.47 -3.23 -16.32
N HIS A 129 -22.58 -3.11 -15.61
CA HIS A 129 -23.92 -3.31 -16.19
C HIS A 129 -24.31 -2.15 -17.14
N PRO A 130 -25.36 -2.32 -17.96
CA PRO A 130 -25.84 -1.26 -18.86
C PRO A 130 -26.27 0.04 -18.15
N ASP A 131 -26.66 -0.03 -16.89
CA ASP A 131 -27.01 1.12 -16.05
C ASP A 131 -25.80 1.86 -15.46
N GLY A 132 -24.59 1.38 -15.75
CA GLY A 132 -23.33 1.95 -15.27
C GLY A 132 -22.86 1.46 -13.90
N SER A 133 -23.66 0.68 -13.19
CA SER A 133 -23.24 0.03 -11.92
C SER A 133 -22.15 -1.01 -12.16
N ARG A 134 -21.35 -1.31 -11.13
CA ARG A 134 -20.30 -2.35 -11.22
C ARG A 134 -20.91 -3.74 -11.33
N ASP A 135 -20.37 -4.53 -12.23
CA ASP A 135 -20.77 -5.94 -12.40
C ASP A 135 -20.03 -6.79 -11.36
N ILE A 136 -20.68 -6.95 -10.20
CA ILE A 136 -20.13 -7.61 -9.01
C ILE A 136 -20.67 -9.03 -8.89
N VAL A 137 -19.78 -9.97 -8.55
CA VAL A 137 -20.13 -11.36 -8.27
C VAL A 137 -20.46 -11.51 -6.78
N HIS A 138 -21.68 -11.16 -6.39
CA HIS A 138 -22.14 -11.21 -5.00
C HIS A 138 -22.11 -12.62 -4.36
N SER A 139 -22.12 -13.66 -5.17
CA SER A 139 -22.03 -15.06 -4.70
C SER A 139 -20.61 -15.49 -4.33
N HIS A 140 -19.59 -14.69 -4.66
CA HIS A 140 -18.19 -15.00 -4.37
C HIS A 140 -17.68 -14.19 -3.17
N SER A 141 -17.33 -14.88 -2.10
CA SER A 141 -16.82 -14.27 -0.87
C SER A 141 -15.33 -13.97 -0.95
N HIS A 142 -14.90 -12.86 -0.35
CA HIS A 142 -13.48 -12.55 -0.14
C HIS A 142 -12.77 -13.62 0.71
N ILE A 143 -13.49 -14.33 1.57
CA ILE A 143 -12.96 -15.46 2.35
C ILE A 143 -12.59 -16.62 1.42
N THR A 144 -13.42 -16.92 0.42
CA THR A 144 -13.13 -17.95 -0.59
C THR A 144 -11.88 -17.58 -1.39
N THR A 145 -11.75 -16.31 -1.77
CA THR A 145 -10.54 -15.79 -2.44
C THR A 145 -9.32 -15.97 -1.55
N TRP A 146 -9.42 -15.62 -0.26
CA TRP A 146 -8.29 -15.75 0.67
C TRP A 146 -7.82 -17.19 0.82
N LYS A 147 -8.75 -18.16 0.98
CA LYS A 147 -8.43 -19.59 1.01
C LYS A 147 -7.71 -20.07 -0.27
N SER A 148 -7.95 -19.41 -1.39
CA SER A 148 -7.20 -19.66 -2.63
C SER A 148 -5.83 -18.99 -2.61
N MET A 149 -5.69 -17.80 -2.02
CA MET A 149 -4.40 -17.13 -1.83
C MET A 149 -3.48 -17.91 -0.87
N GLU A 150 -4.00 -18.54 0.18
CA GLU A 150 -3.22 -19.38 1.09
C GLU A 150 -2.46 -20.48 0.35
N LYS A 151 -3.07 -21.06 -0.69
CA LYS A 151 -2.44 -22.13 -1.51
C LYS A 151 -1.24 -21.62 -2.31
N LEU A 152 -1.16 -20.34 -2.61
CA LEU A 152 -0.05 -19.75 -3.35
C LEU A 152 1.28 -19.83 -2.59
N LEU A 153 1.24 -19.86 -1.25
CA LEU A 153 2.46 -19.96 -0.43
C LEU A 153 3.27 -21.24 -0.73
N ALA A 154 2.57 -22.34 -1.05
CA ALA A 154 3.22 -23.61 -1.40
C ALA A 154 3.86 -23.59 -2.80
N THR A 155 3.51 -22.64 -3.67
CA THR A 155 4.07 -22.54 -5.02
C THR A 155 5.43 -21.88 -5.08
N GLY A 156 5.82 -21.15 -4.02
CA GLY A 156 7.02 -20.33 -3.99
C GLY A 156 6.93 -19.03 -4.81
N LYS A 157 5.80 -18.78 -5.50
CA LYS A 157 5.57 -17.58 -6.33
C LYS A 157 5.32 -16.31 -5.49
N THR A 158 4.96 -16.46 -4.22
CA THR A 158 4.90 -15.37 -3.24
C THR A 158 5.43 -15.83 -1.89
N LYS A 159 6.14 -14.96 -1.17
CA LYS A 159 6.69 -15.26 0.17
C LYS A 159 5.70 -14.95 1.29
N ALA A 160 4.82 -13.98 1.07
CA ALA A 160 3.79 -13.57 2.01
C ALA A 160 2.51 -13.20 1.27
N ILE A 161 1.37 -13.34 1.94
CA ILE A 161 0.08 -12.87 1.46
C ILE A 161 -0.52 -11.90 2.45
N GLY A 162 -1.30 -10.95 1.94
CA GLY A 162 -1.96 -9.94 2.76
C GLY A 162 -3.21 -9.39 2.08
N VAL A 163 -3.76 -8.37 2.68
CA VAL A 163 -4.97 -7.70 2.22
C VAL A 163 -4.72 -6.21 2.02
N SER A 164 -5.58 -5.57 1.25
CA SER A 164 -5.62 -4.13 1.08
C SER A 164 -7.06 -3.64 1.14
N ASN A 165 -7.24 -2.45 1.73
CA ASN A 165 -8.56 -1.84 1.88
C ASN A 165 -9.54 -2.66 2.75
N TYR A 166 -9.03 -3.32 3.77
CA TYR A 166 -9.83 -4.03 4.75
C TYR A 166 -10.12 -3.16 5.97
N SER A 167 -11.40 -2.93 6.24
CA SER A 167 -11.86 -2.37 7.51
C SER A 167 -11.78 -3.42 8.62
N LYS A 168 -11.96 -2.99 9.87
CA LYS A 168 -12.07 -3.89 11.01
C LYS A 168 -13.20 -4.91 10.80
N LYS A 169 -14.38 -4.47 10.33
CA LYS A 169 -15.53 -5.33 10.00
C LYS A 169 -15.14 -6.48 9.05
N TYR A 170 -14.40 -6.20 7.99
CA TYR A 170 -13.98 -7.23 7.03
C TYR A 170 -12.87 -8.14 7.59
N LEU A 171 -11.99 -7.62 8.44
CA LEU A 171 -11.00 -8.44 9.14
C LEU A 171 -11.66 -9.37 10.16
N GLU A 172 -12.65 -8.90 10.91
CA GLU A 172 -13.42 -9.71 11.87
C GLU A 172 -14.19 -10.85 11.18
N GLN A 173 -14.62 -10.65 9.93
CA GLN A 173 -15.22 -11.72 9.12
C GLN A 173 -14.17 -12.71 8.59
N LEU A 174 -12.99 -12.23 8.21
CA LEU A 174 -11.95 -13.05 7.60
C LEU A 174 -11.24 -13.93 8.60
N LEU A 175 -10.75 -13.35 9.70
CA LEU A 175 -9.80 -14.01 10.61
C LEU A 175 -10.30 -15.32 11.24
N PRO A 176 -11.59 -15.50 11.61
CA PRO A 176 -12.09 -16.78 12.13
C PRO A 176 -12.12 -17.92 11.10
N GLU A 177 -12.09 -17.61 9.82
CA GLU A 177 -12.33 -18.52 8.70
C GLU A 177 -11.06 -18.99 7.97
N VAL A 178 -9.88 -18.48 8.38
CA VAL A 178 -8.63 -18.67 7.65
C VAL A 178 -7.54 -19.31 8.49
N THR A 179 -6.58 -19.96 7.84
CA THR A 179 -5.45 -20.62 8.51
C THR A 179 -4.20 -19.76 8.51
N VAL A 180 -4.07 -18.86 7.55
CA VAL A 180 -2.96 -17.91 7.44
C VAL A 180 -3.47 -16.51 7.75
N VAL A 181 -2.95 -15.90 8.81
CA VAL A 181 -3.23 -14.50 9.15
C VAL A 181 -2.57 -13.60 8.10
N PRO A 182 -3.29 -12.59 7.54
CA PRO A 182 -2.66 -11.64 6.62
C PRO A 182 -1.38 -11.04 7.19
N ALA A 183 -0.30 -11.04 6.40
CA ALA A 183 0.96 -10.44 6.83
C ALA A 183 0.86 -8.91 6.91
N VAL A 184 0.08 -8.31 6.00
CA VAL A 184 -0.10 -6.88 5.84
C VAL A 184 -1.56 -6.56 5.57
N ASN A 185 -2.04 -5.43 6.11
CA ASN A 185 -3.20 -4.70 5.61
C ASN A 185 -2.70 -3.35 5.05
N GLN A 186 -2.80 -3.16 3.74
CA GLN A 186 -2.42 -1.92 3.08
C GLN A 186 -3.63 -1.01 2.95
N ILE A 187 -3.63 0.14 3.63
CA ILE A 187 -4.77 1.06 3.69
C ILE A 187 -4.36 2.50 3.40
N GLU A 188 -5.33 3.32 2.97
CA GLU A 188 -5.13 4.76 3.00
C GLU A 188 -4.92 5.21 4.45
N ASN A 189 -3.80 5.89 4.73
CA ASN A 189 -3.51 6.37 6.07
C ASN A 189 -2.69 7.64 6.01
N HIS A 190 -3.06 8.64 6.80
CA HIS A 190 -2.38 9.93 6.98
C HIS A 190 -3.04 10.69 8.15
N PRO A 191 -2.48 11.80 8.64
CA PRO A 191 -3.06 12.53 9.78
C PRO A 191 -4.50 13.01 9.60
N SER A 192 -4.97 13.23 8.34
CA SER A 192 -6.39 13.52 8.06
C SER A 192 -7.29 12.27 8.00
N LEU A 193 -6.71 11.09 8.07
CA LEU A 193 -7.43 9.81 8.11
C LEU A 193 -6.56 8.76 8.83
N PRO A 194 -6.41 8.85 10.15
CA PRO A 194 -5.47 8.01 10.92
C PRO A 194 -5.92 6.57 11.03
N GLN A 195 -7.20 6.29 10.81
CA GLN A 195 -7.82 4.96 10.91
C GLN A 195 -7.36 4.16 12.13
N GLN A 196 -7.32 4.83 13.31
CA GLN A 196 -6.68 4.31 14.51
C GLN A 196 -7.27 2.97 14.94
N GLU A 197 -8.59 2.80 14.84
CA GLU A 197 -9.27 1.54 15.20
C GLU A 197 -8.76 0.36 14.36
N ILE A 198 -8.54 0.58 13.05
CA ILE A 198 -8.01 -0.47 12.15
C ILE A 198 -6.55 -0.74 12.48
N VAL A 199 -5.76 0.30 12.74
CA VAL A 199 -4.34 0.19 13.09
C VAL A 199 -4.17 -0.63 14.37
N ASP A 200 -4.95 -0.31 15.42
CA ASP A 200 -4.88 -1.01 16.71
C ASP A 200 -5.34 -2.46 16.59
N PHE A 201 -6.42 -2.71 15.86
CA PHE A 201 -6.90 -4.05 15.60
C PHE A 201 -5.88 -4.90 14.83
N CYS A 202 -5.30 -4.35 13.77
CA CYS A 202 -4.24 -5.04 13.02
C CYS A 202 -3.04 -5.36 13.89
N LYS A 203 -2.59 -4.40 14.71
CA LYS A 203 -1.49 -4.59 15.65
C LYS A 203 -1.77 -5.72 16.66
N GLU A 204 -2.98 -5.76 17.23
CA GLU A 204 -3.43 -6.83 18.13
C GLU A 204 -3.38 -8.21 17.45
N LYS A 205 -3.75 -8.28 16.18
CA LYS A 205 -3.77 -9.54 15.40
C LYS A 205 -2.43 -9.88 14.73
N GLY A 206 -1.38 -9.10 14.95
CA GLY A 206 -0.08 -9.32 14.33
C GLY A 206 -0.04 -9.04 12.83
N ILE A 207 -0.94 -8.18 12.34
CA ILE A 207 -1.03 -7.74 10.94
C ILE A 207 -0.31 -6.40 10.82
N HIS A 208 0.71 -6.33 9.95
CA HIS A 208 1.44 -5.09 9.71
C HIS A 208 0.62 -4.09 8.87
N ILE A 209 0.72 -2.81 9.18
CA ILE A 209 0.10 -1.74 8.38
C ILE A 209 1.08 -1.20 7.36
N THR A 210 0.65 -1.13 6.10
CA THR A 210 1.31 -0.33 5.06
C THR A 210 0.39 0.82 4.66
N ALA A 211 0.89 2.06 4.76
CA ALA A 211 0.12 3.25 4.44
C ALA A 211 0.31 3.64 2.96
N TYR A 212 -0.77 3.72 2.19
CA TYR A 212 -0.76 4.35 0.88
C TYR A 212 -1.38 5.76 0.94
N SER A 213 -1.13 6.58 -0.09
CA SER A 213 -1.51 8.01 -0.12
C SER A 213 -1.09 8.79 1.15
N PRO A 214 0.12 8.59 1.69
CA PRO A 214 0.52 9.14 2.98
C PRO A 214 0.57 10.66 2.99
N LEU A 215 0.69 11.26 1.81
CA LEU A 215 0.72 12.71 1.59
C LEU A 215 -0.66 13.27 1.20
N GLY A 216 -1.69 12.41 1.21
CA GLY A 216 -3.00 12.71 0.65
C GLY A 216 -2.98 12.63 -0.88
N SER A 217 -3.82 13.42 -1.55
CA SER A 217 -3.89 13.54 -3.00
C SER A 217 -3.54 14.97 -3.44
N THR A 218 -3.63 15.24 -4.74
CA THR A 218 -3.41 16.58 -5.29
C THR A 218 -4.29 17.60 -4.56
N GLY A 219 -3.70 18.68 -4.06
CA GLY A 219 -4.41 19.70 -3.27
C GLY A 219 -4.66 19.28 -1.81
N SER A 220 -3.99 18.25 -1.31
CA SER A 220 -4.12 17.81 0.08
C SER A 220 -3.85 18.94 1.07
N PRO A 221 -4.71 19.14 2.08
CA PRO A 221 -4.51 20.14 3.13
C PRO A 221 -3.34 19.81 4.06
N LEU A 222 -2.83 18.57 4.03
CA LEU A 222 -1.73 18.11 4.91
C LEU A 222 -0.46 18.96 4.78
N PHE A 223 -0.15 19.46 3.57
CA PHE A 223 1.06 20.28 3.33
C PHE A 223 0.99 21.68 3.96
N THR A 224 -0.21 22.16 4.25
CA THR A 224 -0.46 23.49 4.81
C THR A 224 -1.05 23.45 6.20
N ALA A 225 -1.32 22.26 6.74
CA ALA A 225 -1.83 22.08 8.11
C ALA A 225 -0.80 22.63 9.11
N GLU A 226 -1.24 23.57 9.95
CA GLU A 226 -0.35 24.31 10.84
C GLU A 226 0.52 23.41 11.72
N PRO A 227 0.00 22.34 12.40
CA PRO A 227 0.84 21.46 13.20
C PRO A 227 1.90 20.69 12.39
N ILE A 228 1.61 20.31 11.15
CA ILE A 228 2.58 19.64 10.27
C ILE A 228 3.69 20.64 9.87
N VAL A 229 3.30 21.86 9.48
CA VAL A 229 4.24 22.93 9.11
C VAL A 229 5.09 23.35 10.31
N ALA A 230 4.53 23.39 11.54
CA ALA A 230 5.27 23.70 12.75
C ALA A 230 6.40 22.67 13.01
N VAL A 231 6.08 21.38 12.94
CA VAL A 231 7.09 20.33 13.08
C VAL A 231 8.14 20.42 11.96
N ALA A 232 7.71 20.62 10.70
CA ALA A 232 8.61 20.77 9.56
C ALA A 232 9.63 21.91 9.78
N LYS A 233 9.15 23.09 10.21
CA LYS A 233 10.00 24.25 10.53
C LYS A 233 10.95 23.95 11.70
N LYS A 234 10.44 23.37 12.80
CA LYS A 234 11.23 22.99 13.99
C LYS A 234 12.38 22.05 13.61
N ARG A 235 12.13 21.12 12.69
CA ARG A 235 13.08 20.08 12.28
C ARG A 235 13.92 20.45 11.04
N GLY A 236 13.64 21.56 10.38
CA GLY A 236 14.35 22.01 9.18
C GLY A 236 14.15 21.08 7.98
N VAL A 237 12.97 20.46 7.83
CA VAL A 237 12.62 19.52 6.75
C VAL A 237 11.33 19.94 6.07
N SER A 238 10.97 19.28 4.95
CA SER A 238 9.70 19.51 4.29
C SER A 238 8.51 18.88 5.05
N PRO A 239 7.28 19.39 4.89
CA PRO A 239 6.07 18.73 5.39
C PRO A 239 5.93 17.29 4.90
N ALA A 240 6.37 16.97 3.68
CA ALA A 240 6.38 15.60 3.16
C ALA A 240 7.26 14.67 4.02
N SER A 241 8.46 15.14 4.40
CA SER A 241 9.37 14.39 5.27
C SER A 241 8.76 14.11 6.65
N VAL A 242 8.03 15.09 7.22
CA VAL A 242 7.31 14.90 8.49
C VAL A 242 6.22 13.84 8.34
N LEU A 243 5.40 13.95 7.29
CA LEU A 243 4.29 13.00 7.04
C LEU A 243 4.79 11.57 6.85
N LEU A 244 5.84 11.36 6.05
CA LEU A 244 6.42 10.04 5.85
C LEU A 244 7.04 9.49 7.15
N SER A 245 7.75 10.33 7.89
CA SER A 245 8.38 9.97 9.17
C SER A 245 7.35 9.63 10.26
N TRP A 246 6.19 10.29 10.26
CA TRP A 246 5.08 10.01 11.17
C TRP A 246 4.58 8.57 11.05
N HIS A 247 4.48 8.01 9.84
CA HIS A 247 4.11 6.61 9.64
C HIS A 247 5.14 5.65 10.24
N ILE A 248 6.42 5.92 10.00
CA ILE A 248 7.51 5.08 10.50
C ILE A 248 7.53 5.11 12.04
N ALA A 249 7.33 6.29 12.64
CA ALA A 249 7.23 6.44 14.10
C ALA A 249 6.05 5.68 14.71
N ARG A 250 4.93 5.52 13.95
CA ARG A 250 3.77 4.69 14.34
C ARG A 250 3.96 3.19 14.12
N GLY A 251 5.12 2.75 13.61
CA GLY A 251 5.39 1.35 13.32
C GLY A 251 4.76 0.85 12.03
N SER A 252 4.42 1.72 11.08
CA SER A 252 3.83 1.38 9.79
C SER A 252 4.83 1.59 8.65
N SER A 253 4.79 0.73 7.63
CA SER A 253 5.44 1.02 6.36
C SER A 253 4.65 2.09 5.59
N VAL A 254 5.35 2.83 4.75
CA VAL A 254 4.77 3.96 4.01
C VAL A 254 5.20 3.94 2.55
N LEU A 255 4.25 4.19 1.65
CA LEU A 255 4.46 4.19 0.20
C LEU A 255 4.38 5.61 -0.35
N ALA A 256 5.54 6.20 -0.64
CA ALA A 256 5.63 7.49 -1.29
C ALA A 256 5.64 7.32 -2.81
N LYS A 257 4.69 7.95 -3.52
CA LYS A 257 4.68 7.97 -5.00
C LYS A 257 5.35 9.21 -5.53
N SER A 258 6.35 9.05 -6.37
CA SER A 258 6.93 10.12 -7.18
C SER A 258 7.57 9.56 -8.45
N VAL A 259 7.58 10.36 -9.52
CA VAL A 259 8.35 10.12 -10.75
C VAL A 259 9.46 11.16 -10.94
N THR A 260 9.57 12.11 -10.02
CA THR A 260 10.59 13.17 -10.03
C THR A 260 11.81 12.70 -9.23
N PRO A 261 13.01 12.54 -9.83
CA PRO A 261 14.20 12.01 -9.16
C PRO A 261 14.52 12.73 -7.85
N SER A 262 14.56 14.06 -7.84
CA SER A 262 14.85 14.84 -6.63
C SER A 262 13.88 14.59 -5.47
N ARG A 263 12.58 14.41 -5.78
CA ARG A 263 11.57 14.06 -4.76
C ARG A 263 11.73 12.64 -4.27
N ILE A 264 12.11 11.69 -5.12
CA ILE A 264 12.39 10.31 -4.73
C ILE A 264 13.57 10.31 -3.74
N GLU A 265 14.64 11.02 -4.03
CA GLU A 265 15.79 11.17 -3.14
C GLU A 265 15.40 11.86 -1.82
N GLU A 266 14.70 12.99 -1.88
CA GLU A 266 14.26 13.75 -0.71
C GLU A 266 13.36 12.92 0.20
N ASN A 267 12.35 12.22 -0.34
CA ASN A 267 11.46 11.36 0.43
C ASN A 267 12.22 10.30 1.25
N ARG A 268 13.40 9.90 0.83
CA ARG A 268 14.24 8.95 1.55
C ARG A 268 15.23 9.63 2.48
N THR A 269 16.00 10.59 1.98
CA THR A 269 17.13 11.16 2.70
C THR A 269 16.73 12.15 3.79
N SER A 270 15.54 12.76 3.67
CA SER A 270 15.02 13.76 4.60
C SER A 270 14.10 13.18 5.69
N LEU A 271 14.04 11.84 5.83
CA LEU A 271 13.32 11.21 6.93
C LEU A 271 14.00 11.51 8.26
N ILE A 272 13.17 11.85 9.26
CA ILE A 272 13.60 12.24 10.60
C ILE A 272 13.04 11.30 11.66
N LYS A 273 13.69 11.24 12.80
CA LYS A 273 13.10 10.61 13.99
C LYS A 273 12.08 11.59 14.58
N ILE A 274 10.82 11.23 14.53
CA ILE A 274 9.72 11.92 15.21
C ILE A 274 9.78 11.54 16.68
N ASP A 275 9.80 12.55 17.57
CA ASP A 275 9.73 12.34 19.02
C ASP A 275 8.29 12.52 19.55
N ASP A 276 8.11 12.30 20.87
CA ASP A 276 6.78 12.37 21.51
C ASP A 276 6.17 13.78 21.42
N GLU A 277 6.97 14.84 21.45
CA GLU A 277 6.51 16.22 21.31
C GLU A 277 6.00 16.51 19.90
N ASP A 278 6.74 16.02 18.87
CA ASP A 278 6.33 16.13 17.47
C ASP A 278 5.05 15.32 17.23
N MET A 279 4.97 14.09 17.77
CA MET A 279 3.75 13.26 17.71
C MET A 279 2.55 13.95 18.34
N ALA A 280 2.73 14.55 19.53
CA ALA A 280 1.67 15.30 20.20
C ALA A 280 1.25 16.54 19.41
N THR A 281 2.19 17.20 18.74
CA THR A 281 1.89 18.36 17.89
C THR A 281 1.07 17.94 16.67
N ILE A 282 1.44 16.85 15.99
CA ILE A 282 0.69 16.32 14.82
C ILE A 282 -0.71 15.83 15.28
N ALA A 283 -0.80 15.21 16.45
CA ALA A 283 -2.06 14.72 17.01
C ALA A 283 -3.10 15.83 17.24
N LYS A 284 -2.69 17.08 17.47
CA LYS A 284 -3.64 18.23 17.57
C LYS A 284 -4.47 18.35 16.30
N TYR A 285 -3.83 18.27 15.13
CA TYR A 285 -4.53 18.32 13.85
C TYR A 285 -5.52 17.17 13.69
N THR A 286 -5.10 15.96 14.00
CA THR A 286 -5.96 14.77 13.93
C THR A 286 -7.15 14.87 14.89
N ASN A 287 -6.93 15.35 16.12
CA ASN A 287 -7.98 15.51 17.12
C ASN A 287 -9.00 16.60 16.73
N GLU A 288 -8.53 17.73 16.18
CA GLU A 288 -9.43 18.76 15.66
C GLU A 288 -10.34 18.25 14.55
N LEU A 289 -9.81 17.40 13.65
CA LEU A 289 -10.62 16.76 12.62
C LEU A 289 -11.62 15.76 13.18
N ALA A 290 -11.22 15.01 14.21
CA ALA A 290 -12.11 14.07 14.91
C ALA A 290 -13.28 14.79 15.57
N GLU A 291 -13.01 15.88 16.34
CA GLU A 291 -14.02 16.69 16.99
C GLU A 291 -15.04 17.30 16.01
N LYS A 292 -14.57 17.64 14.81
CA LYS A 292 -15.40 18.22 13.74
C LYS A 292 -16.06 17.16 12.84
N ASN A 293 -15.82 15.86 13.07
CA ASN A 293 -16.18 14.76 12.16
C ASN A 293 -15.74 15.06 10.72
N ALA A 294 -14.51 15.52 10.54
CA ALA A 294 -13.99 16.07 9.28
C ALA A 294 -12.80 15.25 8.72
N PHE A 295 -12.73 13.97 9.05
CA PHE A 295 -11.75 13.09 8.42
C PHE A 295 -11.94 13.04 6.91
N GLN A 296 -10.85 13.02 6.16
CA GLN A 296 -10.88 13.09 4.70
C GLN A 296 -10.22 11.86 4.09
N ARG A 297 -10.98 11.07 3.34
CA ARG A 297 -10.50 9.97 2.50
C ARG A 297 -10.39 10.45 1.05
N PHE A 298 -9.25 10.19 0.42
CA PHE A 298 -8.99 10.56 -0.97
C PHE A 298 -9.26 9.41 -1.96
N VAL A 299 -9.18 8.17 -1.50
CA VAL A 299 -9.31 6.99 -2.35
C VAL A 299 -10.47 6.13 -1.87
N TYR A 300 -11.61 6.26 -2.55
CA TYR A 300 -12.78 5.41 -2.34
C TYR A 300 -13.48 5.18 -3.67
N PRO A 301 -13.19 4.07 -4.37
CA PRO A 301 -13.76 3.81 -5.68
C PRO A 301 -15.28 3.59 -5.58
N PRO A 302 -16.06 4.08 -6.57
CA PRO A 302 -17.52 3.94 -6.59
C PRO A 302 -17.92 2.52 -7.03
N PHE A 303 -17.63 1.53 -6.18
CA PHE A 303 -17.97 0.14 -6.46
C PHE A 303 -19.43 -0.20 -6.10
N GLY A 304 -20.11 0.66 -5.33
CA GLY A 304 -21.48 0.39 -4.87
C GLY A 304 -21.53 -0.62 -3.71
N VAL A 305 -20.42 -0.81 -3.01
CA VAL A 305 -20.30 -1.72 -1.86
C VAL A 305 -19.88 -0.94 -0.63
N ASP A 306 -20.54 -1.21 0.49
CA ASP A 306 -20.07 -0.75 1.81
C ASP A 306 -18.90 -1.63 2.29
N PHE A 307 -17.71 -1.05 2.32
CA PHE A 307 -16.51 -1.72 2.83
C PHE A 307 -16.37 -1.61 4.37
N GLY A 308 -17.36 -1.03 5.05
CA GLY A 308 -17.39 -0.92 6.52
C GLY A 308 -16.37 0.06 7.10
N PHE A 309 -15.96 1.08 6.33
CA PHE A 309 -15.14 2.17 6.86
C PHE A 309 -16.03 3.21 7.54
N PRO A 310 -15.75 3.58 8.82
CA PRO A 310 -16.63 4.49 9.57
C PRO A 310 -16.82 5.86 8.92
N ASP A 311 -15.83 6.35 8.19
CA ASP A 311 -15.88 7.63 7.46
C ASP A 311 -16.70 7.57 6.15
N LYS A 312 -17.26 6.40 5.83
CA LYS A 312 -18.10 6.15 4.62
C LYS A 312 -19.45 5.51 4.94
N SER A 313 -19.73 5.31 6.23
CA SER A 313 -21.04 4.79 6.71
C SER A 313 -22.07 5.90 6.87
#